data_e499b2b5135d9ddb70d6350a17350680
#
_entry.id   e499b2b5135d9ddb70d6350a17350680
#
_cell.length_a   1.000
_cell.length_b   1.000
_cell.length_c   1.000
_cell.angle_alpha   90.00
_cell.angle_beta   90.00
_cell.angle_gamma   90.00
#
_symmetry.space_group_name_H-M   'P 1'
#
loop_
_entity.id
_entity.type
_entity.pdbx_description
1 polymer ?
#
loop_
_entity_poly.entity_id
_entity_poly.type
_entity_poly.pdbx_seq_one_letter_code
_entity_poly.pdbx_strand_id
1 'polypeptide(L)'
;MRYIFTGGKGGVGKTVAAAGLAYHYASQGERVLLASLNPVHSLSSLFGQSLAGGKVVEVKGAKNVRAVEVETAEVVERYRNSIRGRVKEFLKWADIPLDARPFIEIAATNPAFEESAMFDRMVDFILKEGEAYDRVIFDTAAVANAVRLIGLSKIYGLWLSRMIDSRKEALRMRVQLSFRKEKVIEEVKRDPLMADLISMNERFEQAKAVLVDPERTAFFFVTLPLGLPIAVVRRFIGMVQKFNIPIGGVVVNEVLRPEIALQDGAGEYLANKYHEQTGYMKVLYRDLGPLVRSYIPLYPSEVTGVDMVRRVSEDMMSYRPPFAAELAGGS
;
A
#
# COMPACT_ATOMS: atom_id res chain seq x y z
N MET A 1 -9.89 -11.36 5.97
CA MET A 1 -8.83 -10.46 5.47
C MET A 1 -8.73 -9.25 6.38
N ARG A 2 -7.57 -9.00 6.98
CA ARG A 2 -7.36 -7.83 7.87
C ARG A 2 -6.77 -6.63 7.10
N TYR A 3 -5.89 -6.89 6.15
CA TYR A 3 -5.17 -5.87 5.42
C TYR A 3 -5.69 -5.76 3.99
N ILE A 4 -6.16 -4.58 3.62
CA ILE A 4 -6.71 -4.29 2.29
C ILE A 4 -5.89 -3.16 1.68
N PHE A 5 -5.44 -3.37 0.46
CA PHE A 5 -4.71 -2.38 -0.31
C PHE A 5 -5.54 -1.93 -1.50
N THR A 6 -5.62 -0.64 -1.72
CA THR A 6 -6.19 -0.09 -2.95
C THR A 6 -5.07 0.39 -3.86
N GLY A 7 -5.14 0.02 -5.13
CA GLY A 7 -4.12 0.37 -6.10
C GLY A 7 -4.71 0.70 -7.46
N GLY A 8 -3.94 1.35 -8.32
CA GLY A 8 -4.37 1.76 -9.66
C GLY A 8 -3.54 2.91 -10.21
N LYS A 9 -3.87 3.35 -11.42
CA LYS A 9 -3.26 4.53 -12.04
C LYS A 9 -3.53 5.80 -11.22
N GLY A 10 -2.71 6.83 -11.36
CA GLY A 10 -3.02 8.16 -10.78
C GLY A 10 -4.38 8.68 -11.28
N GLY A 11 -5.18 9.28 -10.39
CA GLY A 11 -6.43 9.92 -10.73
C GLY A 11 -7.64 9.01 -10.98
N VAL A 12 -7.56 7.70 -10.65
CA VAL A 12 -8.70 6.77 -10.86
C VAL A 12 -9.65 6.66 -9.65
N GLY A 13 -9.43 7.42 -8.57
CA GLY A 13 -10.29 7.39 -7.38
C GLY A 13 -9.92 6.31 -6.35
N LYS A 14 -8.63 5.95 -6.22
CA LYS A 14 -8.16 4.99 -5.20
C LYS A 14 -8.56 5.38 -3.78
N THR A 15 -8.35 6.65 -3.43
CA THR A 15 -8.69 7.22 -2.12
C THR A 15 -10.20 7.13 -1.84
N VAL A 16 -11.03 7.41 -2.87
CA VAL A 16 -12.49 7.28 -2.78
C VAL A 16 -12.89 5.84 -2.52
N ALA A 17 -12.32 4.89 -3.26
CA ALA A 17 -12.61 3.47 -3.06
C ALA A 17 -12.12 2.96 -1.69
N ALA A 18 -10.92 3.39 -1.25
CA ALA A 18 -10.38 3.04 0.07
C ALA A 18 -11.28 3.56 1.21
N ALA A 19 -11.73 4.81 1.11
CA ALA A 19 -12.63 5.43 2.10
C ALA A 19 -14.01 4.74 2.09
N GLY A 20 -14.55 4.41 0.91
CA GLY A 20 -15.80 3.65 0.78
C GLY A 20 -15.73 2.27 1.44
N LEU A 21 -14.63 1.53 1.23
CA LEU A 21 -14.36 0.26 1.91
C LEU A 21 -14.22 0.44 3.44
N ALA A 22 -13.51 1.48 3.87
CA ALA A 22 -13.35 1.77 5.30
C ALA A 22 -14.69 2.04 5.97
N TYR A 23 -15.54 2.84 5.33
CA TYR A 23 -16.88 3.11 5.84
C TYR A 23 -17.75 1.85 5.86
N HIS A 24 -17.67 1.01 4.82
CA HIS A 24 -18.42 -0.24 4.75
C HIS A 24 -18.16 -1.13 5.97
N TYR A 25 -16.91 -1.47 6.24
CA TYR A 25 -16.56 -2.34 7.37
C TYR A 25 -16.86 -1.68 8.72
N ALA A 26 -16.61 -0.38 8.84
CA ALA A 26 -16.93 0.36 10.06
C ALA A 26 -18.44 0.41 10.36
N SER A 27 -19.29 0.48 9.33
CA SER A 27 -20.75 0.42 9.46
C SER A 27 -21.25 -0.95 9.95
N GLN A 28 -20.46 -2.01 9.77
CA GLN A 28 -20.70 -3.35 10.29
C GLN A 28 -20.19 -3.52 11.74
N GLY A 29 -19.66 -2.46 12.35
CA GLY A 29 -19.17 -2.45 13.72
C GLY A 29 -17.67 -2.75 13.87
N GLU A 30 -16.94 -2.99 12.79
CA GLU A 30 -15.50 -3.22 12.82
C GLU A 30 -14.73 -1.93 13.12
N ARG A 31 -13.63 -2.04 13.86
CA ARG A 31 -12.67 -0.95 14.07
C ARG A 31 -11.75 -0.88 12.86
N VAL A 32 -11.80 0.20 12.10
CA VAL A 32 -11.08 0.35 10.84
C VAL A 32 -10.04 1.45 10.93
N LEU A 33 -8.81 1.13 10.50
CA LEU A 33 -7.77 2.11 10.23
C LEU A 33 -7.66 2.32 8.72
N LEU A 34 -7.85 3.55 8.27
CA LEU A 34 -7.57 3.99 6.90
C LEU A 34 -6.25 4.74 6.87
N ALA A 35 -5.22 4.14 6.28
CA ALA A 35 -3.88 4.70 6.21
C ALA A 35 -3.54 5.12 4.77
N SER A 36 -3.37 6.41 4.53
CA SER A 36 -2.86 6.91 3.26
C SER A 36 -1.34 6.92 3.25
N LEU A 37 -0.78 6.16 2.31
CA LEU A 37 0.64 6.15 1.97
C LEU A 37 0.92 7.05 0.74
N ASN A 38 -0.03 7.90 0.39
CA ASN A 38 0.08 8.83 -0.72
C ASN A 38 0.77 10.12 -0.23
N PRO A 39 1.80 10.64 -0.91
CA PRO A 39 2.44 11.91 -0.52
C PRO A 39 1.51 13.13 -0.67
N VAL A 40 0.38 12.98 -1.36
CA VAL A 40 -0.65 14.02 -1.46
C VAL A 40 -1.71 13.81 -0.39
N HIS A 41 -2.04 14.85 0.38
CA HIS A 41 -3.04 14.82 1.46
C HIS A 41 -4.49 14.67 0.92
N SER A 42 -4.78 13.53 0.32
CA SER A 42 -6.03 13.24 -0.36
C SER A 42 -7.17 12.86 0.60
N LEU A 43 -6.87 12.27 1.76
CA LEU A 43 -7.88 11.93 2.76
C LEU A 43 -8.40 13.17 3.48
N SER A 44 -7.52 14.13 3.81
CA SER A 44 -7.94 15.42 4.41
C SER A 44 -8.92 16.16 3.52
N SER A 45 -8.64 16.21 2.21
CA SER A 45 -9.54 16.82 1.23
C SER A 45 -10.86 16.03 1.11
N LEU A 46 -10.78 14.70 1.05
CA LEU A 46 -11.96 13.83 0.92
C LEU A 46 -12.91 13.96 2.12
N PHE A 47 -12.39 13.98 3.35
CA PHE A 47 -13.22 14.04 4.55
C PHE A 47 -13.53 15.48 5.00
N GLY A 48 -12.95 16.51 4.40
CA GLY A 48 -13.07 17.88 4.84
C GLY A 48 -12.55 18.10 6.27
N GLN A 49 -11.59 17.29 6.70
CA GLN A 49 -11.02 17.28 8.04
C GLN A 49 -9.50 17.14 7.93
N SER A 50 -8.73 17.90 8.70
CA SER A 50 -7.28 17.72 8.75
C SER A 50 -6.93 16.36 9.36
N LEU A 51 -6.32 15.51 8.56
CA LEU A 51 -5.79 14.19 8.94
C LEU A 51 -4.25 14.15 8.81
N ALA A 52 -3.65 15.30 8.46
CA ALA A 52 -2.22 15.48 8.32
C ALA A 52 -1.46 15.37 9.66
N GLY A 53 -0.13 15.24 9.57
CA GLY A 53 0.76 15.17 10.74
C GLY A 53 1.06 13.76 11.22
N GLY A 54 0.83 12.74 10.40
CA GLY A 54 1.28 11.37 10.63
C GLY A 54 0.66 10.66 11.84
N LYS A 55 -0.33 11.28 12.51
CA LYS A 55 -1.03 10.72 13.67
C LYS A 55 -2.37 10.14 13.28
N VAL A 56 -2.73 9.04 13.94
CA VAL A 56 -4.06 8.44 13.77
C VAL A 56 -5.12 9.31 14.44
N VAL A 57 -6.12 9.74 13.68
CA VAL A 57 -7.19 10.63 14.10
C VAL A 57 -8.55 9.97 13.83
N GLU A 58 -9.54 10.22 14.67
CA GLU A 58 -10.92 9.80 14.41
C GLU A 58 -11.53 10.62 13.28
N VAL A 59 -12.21 9.94 12.37
CA VAL A 59 -12.94 10.60 11.28
C VAL A 59 -14.29 11.07 11.83
N LYS A 60 -14.50 12.38 11.89
CA LYS A 60 -15.76 12.98 12.37
C LYS A 60 -16.92 12.53 11.50
N GLY A 61 -17.98 12.01 12.14
CA GLY A 61 -19.16 11.51 11.44
C GLY A 61 -19.06 10.07 10.90
N ALA A 62 -17.89 9.44 10.94
CA ALA A 62 -17.71 8.03 10.57
C ALA A 62 -17.29 7.22 11.81
N LYS A 63 -18.28 6.73 12.55
CA LYS A 63 -18.05 5.89 13.75
C LYS A 63 -17.18 4.68 13.39
N ASN A 64 -16.22 4.37 14.24
CA ASN A 64 -15.26 3.27 14.11
C ASN A 64 -14.23 3.43 12.97
N VAL A 65 -14.19 4.56 12.26
CA VAL A 65 -13.13 4.87 11.30
C VAL A 65 -12.10 5.78 11.96
N ARG A 66 -10.85 5.33 11.96
CA ARG A 66 -9.69 6.17 12.24
C ARG A 66 -8.87 6.29 10.96
N ALA A 67 -8.31 7.45 10.73
CA ALA A 67 -7.51 7.70 9.54
C ALA A 67 -6.17 8.32 9.88
N VAL A 68 -5.19 8.11 9.02
CA VAL A 68 -3.87 8.72 9.08
C VAL A 68 -3.38 9.03 7.68
N GLU A 69 -2.90 10.24 7.48
CA GLU A 69 -2.09 10.60 6.33
C GLU A 69 -0.62 10.56 6.75
N VAL A 70 0.13 9.70 6.10
CA VAL A 70 1.55 9.52 6.41
C VAL A 70 2.36 10.67 5.81
N GLU A 71 3.02 11.42 6.68
CA GLU A 71 3.91 12.51 6.29
C GLU A 71 5.24 11.94 5.76
N THR A 72 5.41 11.94 4.46
CA THR A 72 6.60 11.36 3.82
C THR A 72 7.90 11.96 4.36
N ALA A 73 7.97 13.29 4.52
CA ALA A 73 9.15 13.96 5.03
C ALA A 73 9.50 13.52 6.46
N GLU A 74 8.50 13.39 7.34
CA GLU A 74 8.70 12.93 8.72
C GLU A 74 9.15 11.46 8.76
N VAL A 75 8.55 10.61 7.93
CA VAL A 75 8.93 9.19 7.85
C VAL A 75 10.35 9.02 7.34
N VAL A 76 10.73 9.75 6.30
CA VAL A 76 12.09 9.75 5.75
C VAL A 76 13.09 10.22 6.78
N GLU A 77 12.80 11.30 7.52
CA GLU A 77 13.71 11.82 8.56
C GLU A 77 13.84 10.82 9.72
N ARG A 78 12.76 10.19 10.16
CA ARG A 78 12.78 9.16 11.20
C ARG A 78 13.59 7.93 10.76
N TYR A 79 13.42 7.50 9.52
CA TYR A 79 14.17 6.41 8.91
C TYR A 79 15.65 6.73 8.79
N ARG A 80 16.00 7.96 8.36
CA ARG A 80 17.36 8.50 8.30
C ARG A 80 18.04 8.46 9.67
N ASN A 81 17.34 8.94 10.70
CA ASN A 81 17.86 8.95 12.07
C ASN A 81 18.06 7.53 12.62
N SER A 82 17.17 6.58 12.29
CA SER A 82 17.35 5.17 12.65
C SER A 82 18.60 4.58 12.01
N ILE A 83 18.82 4.79 10.71
CA ILE A 83 20.02 4.32 10.01
C ILE A 83 21.28 4.99 10.60
N ARG A 84 21.23 6.29 10.85
CA ARG A 84 22.35 7.03 11.46
C ARG A 84 22.73 6.44 12.82
N GLY A 85 21.76 6.13 13.67
CA GLY A 85 21.97 5.49 14.96
C GLY A 85 22.70 4.14 14.82
N ARG A 86 22.18 3.26 13.98
CA ARG A 86 22.75 1.92 13.74
C ARG A 86 24.17 1.96 13.18
N VAL A 87 24.42 2.81 12.20
CA VAL A 87 25.74 2.97 11.61
C VAL A 87 26.73 3.52 12.66
N LYS A 88 26.31 4.49 13.48
CA LYS A 88 27.13 5.02 14.56
C LYS A 88 27.50 3.96 15.61
N GLU A 89 26.54 3.14 16.02
CA GLU A 89 26.78 2.03 16.95
C GLU A 89 27.75 1.00 16.38
N PHE A 90 27.58 0.64 15.11
CA PHE A 90 28.50 -0.26 14.41
C PHE A 90 29.92 0.32 14.33
N LEU A 91 30.09 1.57 13.92
CA LEU A 91 31.41 2.21 13.81
C LEU A 91 32.11 2.28 15.18
N LYS A 92 31.35 2.59 16.23
CA LYS A 92 31.86 2.59 17.61
C LYS A 92 32.31 1.18 18.05
N TRP A 93 31.49 0.17 17.77
CA TRP A 93 31.83 -1.23 18.11
C TRP A 93 33.03 -1.74 17.32
N ALA A 94 33.15 -1.36 16.04
CA ALA A 94 34.27 -1.74 15.18
C ALA A 94 35.53 -0.94 15.37
N ASP A 95 35.53 0.08 16.27
CA ASP A 95 36.60 1.06 16.51
C ASP A 95 37.08 1.73 15.21
N ILE A 96 36.11 2.11 14.36
CA ILE A 96 36.37 2.79 13.09
C ILE A 96 36.09 4.27 13.26
N PRO A 97 37.13 5.16 13.18
CA PRO A 97 37.00 6.59 13.33
C PRO A 97 36.46 7.26 12.04
N LEU A 98 35.27 6.85 11.58
CA LEU A 98 34.64 7.38 10.39
C LEU A 98 33.35 8.14 10.74
N ASP A 99 33.17 9.32 10.14
CA ASP A 99 31.89 10.00 10.15
C ASP A 99 31.05 9.54 8.96
N ALA A 100 30.00 8.76 9.24
CA ALA A 100 29.10 8.25 8.21
C ALA A 100 28.04 9.26 7.76
N ARG A 101 27.88 10.41 8.42
CA ARG A 101 26.83 11.40 8.10
C ARG A 101 26.82 11.81 6.63
N PRO A 102 27.94 12.18 5.97
CA PRO A 102 27.92 12.56 4.56
C PRO A 102 27.41 11.47 3.65
N PHE A 103 27.73 10.21 3.91
CA PHE A 103 27.27 9.07 3.10
C PHE A 103 25.77 8.83 3.26
N ILE A 104 25.24 8.99 4.47
CA ILE A 104 23.80 8.84 4.75
C ILE A 104 23.02 9.99 4.11
N GLU A 105 23.52 11.22 4.16
CA GLU A 105 22.89 12.37 3.50
C GLU A 105 22.81 12.17 1.98
N ILE A 106 23.91 11.72 1.36
CA ILE A 106 23.91 11.40 -0.08
C ILE A 106 22.92 10.27 -0.38
N ALA A 107 22.91 9.19 0.40
CA ALA A 107 21.95 8.09 0.22
C ALA A 107 20.50 8.56 0.35
N ALA A 108 20.23 9.50 1.25
CA ALA A 108 18.89 10.04 1.49
C ALA A 108 18.36 10.92 0.33
N THR A 109 19.22 11.35 -0.60
CA THR A 109 18.79 12.05 -1.81
C THR A 109 18.22 11.09 -2.89
N ASN A 110 18.43 9.78 -2.71
CA ASN A 110 17.95 8.78 -3.66
C ASN A 110 16.45 8.49 -3.42
N PRO A 111 15.60 8.55 -4.46
CA PRO A 111 14.17 8.19 -4.34
C PRO A 111 13.93 6.80 -3.74
N ALA A 112 14.84 5.84 -3.95
CA ALA A 112 14.75 4.51 -3.36
C ALA A 112 14.85 4.55 -1.81
N PHE A 113 15.49 5.55 -1.24
CA PHE A 113 15.55 5.74 0.22
C PHE A 113 14.18 6.14 0.78
N GLU A 114 13.49 7.06 0.12
CA GLU A 114 12.12 7.46 0.45
C GLU A 114 11.15 6.27 0.34
N GLU A 115 11.23 5.53 -0.76
CA GLU A 115 10.43 4.29 -0.95
C GLU A 115 10.68 3.28 0.17
N SER A 116 11.94 3.11 0.60
CA SER A 116 12.31 2.21 1.70
C SER A 116 11.75 2.69 3.05
N ALA A 117 11.79 3.99 3.31
CA ALA A 117 11.22 4.59 4.51
C ALA A 117 9.69 4.40 4.57
N MET A 118 9.00 4.61 3.46
CA MET A 118 7.54 4.38 3.36
C MET A 118 7.17 2.91 3.51
N PHE A 119 7.99 2.00 2.98
CA PHE A 119 7.82 0.56 3.20
C PHE A 119 7.99 0.19 4.67
N ASP A 120 9.03 0.69 5.32
CA ASP A 120 9.27 0.47 6.75
C ASP A 120 8.08 0.95 7.60
N ARG A 121 7.49 2.09 7.24
CA ARG A 121 6.27 2.59 7.88
C ARG A 121 5.05 1.69 7.65
N MET A 122 4.88 1.17 6.44
CA MET A 122 3.83 0.19 6.13
C MET A 122 4.00 -1.09 6.96
N VAL A 123 5.24 -1.57 7.12
CA VAL A 123 5.57 -2.73 7.96
C VAL A 123 5.21 -2.46 9.43
N ASP A 124 5.42 -1.25 9.95
CA ASP A 124 4.97 -0.89 11.30
C ASP A 124 3.45 -0.97 11.45
N PHE A 125 2.68 -0.50 10.47
CA PHE A 125 1.23 -0.68 10.47
C PHE A 125 0.82 -2.15 10.44
N ILE A 126 1.51 -2.99 9.70
CA ILE A 126 1.19 -4.42 9.60
C ILE A 126 1.53 -5.18 10.88
N LEU A 127 2.72 -4.93 11.46
CA LEU A 127 3.26 -5.75 12.53
C LEU A 127 2.97 -5.21 13.95
N LYS A 128 2.58 -3.93 14.07
CA LYS A 128 2.40 -3.28 15.39
C LYS A 128 1.04 -2.58 15.49
N GLU A 129 0.88 -1.46 14.78
CA GLU A 129 -0.27 -0.57 14.97
C GLU A 129 -1.59 -1.18 14.49
N GLY A 130 -1.55 -2.02 13.45
CA GLY A 130 -2.72 -2.67 12.87
C GLY A 130 -3.38 -3.71 13.77
N GLU A 131 -2.68 -4.19 14.81
CA GLU A 131 -3.25 -5.15 15.76
C GLU A 131 -4.41 -4.58 16.57
N ALA A 132 -4.45 -3.26 16.76
CA ALA A 132 -5.54 -2.58 17.46
C ALA A 132 -6.83 -2.48 16.63
N TYR A 133 -6.81 -2.88 15.36
CA TYR A 133 -7.91 -2.75 14.41
C TYR A 133 -8.34 -4.11 13.87
N ASP A 134 -9.62 -4.22 13.57
CA ASP A 134 -10.16 -5.40 12.92
C ASP A 134 -9.82 -5.39 11.42
N ARG A 135 -9.71 -4.16 10.84
CA ARG A 135 -9.23 -3.94 9.46
C ARG A 135 -8.28 -2.77 9.36
N VAL A 136 -7.30 -2.90 8.45
CA VAL A 136 -6.42 -1.82 8.03
C VAL A 136 -6.52 -1.69 6.51
N ILE A 137 -6.92 -0.52 6.05
CA ILE A 137 -7.06 -0.22 4.62
C ILE A 137 -5.99 0.78 4.23
N PHE A 138 -5.18 0.39 3.25
CA PHE A 138 -4.10 1.22 2.72
C PHE A 138 -4.54 1.88 1.42
N ASP A 139 -4.63 3.21 1.42
CA ASP A 139 -4.66 4.01 0.21
C ASP A 139 -3.24 4.23 -0.28
N THR A 140 -2.89 3.61 -1.42
CA THR A 140 -1.52 3.66 -1.93
C THR A 140 -1.39 4.64 -3.11
N ALA A 141 -0.26 5.34 -3.20
CA ALA A 141 0.00 6.32 -4.27
C ALA A 141 -0.02 5.67 -5.66
N ALA A 142 0.62 4.52 -5.81
CA ALA A 142 0.57 3.71 -7.02
C ALA A 142 0.85 2.25 -6.68
N VAL A 143 0.14 1.33 -7.32
CA VAL A 143 0.39 -0.12 -7.20
C VAL A 143 1.83 -0.47 -7.52
N ALA A 144 2.44 0.25 -8.48
CA ALA A 144 3.84 0.05 -8.84
C ALA A 144 4.77 0.11 -7.61
N ASN A 145 4.52 0.99 -6.65
CA ASN A 145 5.33 1.11 -5.44
C ASN A 145 5.09 -0.06 -4.47
N ALA A 146 3.84 -0.46 -4.24
CA ALA A 146 3.54 -1.61 -3.37
C ALA A 146 4.09 -2.91 -3.97
N VAL A 147 3.88 -3.16 -5.26
CA VAL A 147 4.41 -4.33 -5.97
C VAL A 147 5.94 -4.30 -6.05
N ARG A 148 6.52 -3.13 -6.29
CA ARG A 148 7.97 -2.95 -6.33
C ARG A 148 8.58 -3.18 -4.95
N LEU A 149 7.94 -2.71 -3.90
CA LEU A 149 8.37 -2.94 -2.52
C LEU A 149 8.34 -4.43 -2.16
N ILE A 150 7.29 -5.16 -2.55
CA ILE A 150 7.19 -6.60 -2.33
C ILE A 150 8.15 -7.36 -3.25
N GLY A 151 8.34 -6.90 -4.49
CA GLY A 151 9.35 -7.45 -5.40
C GLY A 151 10.78 -7.21 -4.93
N LEU A 152 11.06 -6.01 -4.42
CA LEU A 152 12.32 -5.70 -3.75
C LEU A 152 12.50 -6.53 -2.48
N SER A 153 11.41 -6.96 -1.83
CA SER A 153 11.49 -7.80 -0.64
C SER A 153 12.26 -9.08 -0.90
N LYS A 154 12.02 -9.73 -2.01
CA LYS A 154 12.74 -10.94 -2.36
C LYS A 154 14.24 -10.71 -2.59
N ILE A 155 14.56 -9.60 -3.27
CA ILE A 155 15.95 -9.19 -3.52
C ILE A 155 16.61 -8.73 -2.22
N TYR A 156 15.88 -7.98 -1.40
CA TYR A 156 16.36 -7.47 -0.11
C TYR A 156 16.61 -8.61 0.89
N GLY A 157 15.70 -9.58 0.97
CA GLY A 157 15.90 -10.79 1.78
C GLY A 157 17.13 -11.59 1.37
N LEU A 158 17.36 -11.78 0.06
CA LEU A 158 18.56 -12.44 -0.45
C LEU A 158 19.84 -11.63 -0.13
N TRP A 159 19.77 -10.31 -0.24
CA TRP A 159 20.90 -9.44 0.09
C TRP A 159 21.21 -9.45 1.59
N LEU A 160 20.19 -9.35 2.45
CA LEU A 160 20.34 -9.47 3.91
C LEU A 160 20.92 -10.83 4.30
N SER A 161 20.42 -11.93 3.74
CA SER A 161 20.96 -13.26 4.01
C SER A 161 22.44 -13.36 3.65
N ARG A 162 22.84 -12.83 2.50
CA ARG A 162 24.26 -12.80 2.08
C ARG A 162 25.11 -11.94 3.01
N MET A 163 24.59 -10.78 3.47
CA MET A 163 25.30 -9.95 4.45
C MET A 163 25.47 -10.65 5.78
N ILE A 164 24.44 -11.35 6.26
CA ILE A 164 24.50 -12.16 7.48
C ILE A 164 25.55 -13.26 7.34
N ASP A 165 25.56 -13.98 6.22
CA ASP A 165 26.53 -15.07 6.00
C ASP A 165 27.96 -14.54 5.87
N SER A 166 28.17 -13.47 5.11
CA SER A 166 29.48 -12.82 5.01
C SER A 166 29.98 -12.31 6.37
N ARG A 167 29.07 -11.74 7.19
CA ARG A 167 29.41 -11.29 8.53
C ARG A 167 29.77 -12.45 9.45
N LYS A 168 29.02 -13.54 9.42
CA LYS A 168 29.32 -14.78 10.17
C LYS A 168 30.71 -15.32 9.82
N GLU A 169 31.06 -15.31 8.54
CA GLU A 169 32.37 -15.78 8.08
C GLU A 169 33.50 -14.88 8.58
N ALA A 170 33.34 -13.55 8.46
CA ALA A 170 34.32 -12.60 8.99
C ALA A 170 34.53 -12.74 10.51
N LEU A 171 33.43 -12.97 11.25
CA LEU A 171 33.49 -13.20 12.70
C LEU A 171 34.16 -14.53 13.05
N ARG A 172 33.93 -15.61 12.29
CA ARG A 172 34.62 -16.90 12.44
C ARG A 172 36.12 -16.74 12.22
N MET A 173 36.54 -16.05 11.16
CA MET A 173 37.96 -15.78 10.89
C MET A 173 38.59 -14.96 12.04
N ARG A 174 37.89 -13.95 12.57
CA ARG A 174 38.38 -13.17 13.72
C ARG A 174 38.62 -14.04 14.95
N VAL A 175 37.71 -14.98 15.24
CA VAL A 175 37.87 -15.94 16.35
C VAL A 175 39.05 -16.88 16.10
N GLN A 176 39.22 -17.41 14.86
CA GLN A 176 40.30 -18.31 14.52
C GLN A 176 41.69 -17.70 14.62
N LEU A 177 41.80 -16.43 14.21
CA LEU A 177 43.05 -15.67 14.20
C LEU A 177 43.42 -15.04 15.58
N SER A 178 42.51 -15.11 16.54
CA SER A 178 42.73 -14.50 17.84
C SER A 178 43.48 -15.44 18.82
N PHE A 179 44.45 -14.88 19.52
CA PHE A 179 45.10 -15.54 20.67
C PHE A 179 44.22 -15.58 21.93
N ARG A 180 43.15 -14.74 21.98
CA ARG A 180 42.20 -14.62 23.11
C ARG A 180 40.80 -15.02 22.66
N LYS A 181 40.65 -16.25 22.25
CA LYS A 181 39.41 -16.77 21.61
C LYS A 181 38.16 -16.55 22.43
N GLU A 182 38.19 -16.80 23.74
CA GLU A 182 37.02 -16.65 24.62
C GLU A 182 36.50 -15.19 24.66
N LYS A 183 37.41 -14.20 24.80
CA LYS A 183 37.04 -12.80 24.79
C LYS A 183 36.44 -12.39 23.44
N VAL A 184 37.01 -12.83 22.35
CA VAL A 184 36.51 -12.52 20.99
C VAL A 184 35.15 -13.19 20.75
N ILE A 185 34.93 -14.41 21.26
CA ILE A 185 33.60 -15.06 21.15
C ILE A 185 32.52 -14.23 21.88
N GLU A 186 32.82 -13.68 23.06
CA GLU A 186 31.86 -12.80 23.75
C GLU A 186 31.63 -11.49 23.01
N GLU A 187 32.65 -10.87 22.44
CA GLU A 187 32.53 -9.68 21.61
C GLU A 187 31.69 -9.94 20.36
N VAL A 188 31.87 -11.11 19.72
CA VAL A 188 31.10 -11.54 18.53
C VAL A 188 29.63 -11.76 18.85
N LYS A 189 29.31 -12.31 20.04
CA LYS A 189 27.91 -12.45 20.50
C LYS A 189 27.20 -11.12 20.69
N ARG A 190 27.96 -10.05 20.89
CA ARG A 190 27.46 -8.68 21.09
C ARG A 190 27.58 -7.80 19.84
N ASP A 191 27.80 -8.39 18.67
CA ASP A 191 27.90 -7.65 17.41
C ASP A 191 26.58 -6.95 17.07
N PRO A 192 26.50 -5.61 17.18
CA PRO A 192 25.27 -4.88 16.97
C PRO A 192 24.81 -4.94 15.52
N LEU A 193 25.73 -5.00 14.56
CA LEU A 193 25.37 -5.11 13.15
C LEU A 193 24.70 -6.47 12.84
N MET A 194 25.21 -7.55 13.44
CA MET A 194 24.60 -8.88 13.28
C MET A 194 23.19 -8.91 13.88
N ALA A 195 23.02 -8.37 15.08
CA ALA A 195 21.72 -8.29 15.73
C ALA A 195 20.72 -7.46 14.90
N ASP A 196 21.15 -6.32 14.37
CA ASP A 196 20.32 -5.48 13.49
C ASP A 196 19.94 -6.18 12.19
N LEU A 197 20.88 -6.85 11.51
CA LEU A 197 20.63 -7.56 10.28
C LEU A 197 19.62 -8.71 10.48
N ILE A 198 19.77 -9.46 11.58
CA ILE A 198 18.84 -10.54 11.93
C ILE A 198 17.44 -9.95 12.21
N SER A 199 17.34 -8.93 13.06
CA SER A 199 16.08 -8.28 13.38
C SER A 199 15.38 -7.70 12.16
N MET A 200 16.12 -7.05 11.25
CA MET A 200 15.58 -6.56 9.99
C MET A 200 15.06 -7.69 9.11
N ASN A 201 15.81 -8.79 9.01
CA ASN A 201 15.40 -9.93 8.19
C ASN A 201 14.14 -10.59 8.75
N GLU A 202 14.07 -10.82 10.06
CA GLU A 202 12.91 -11.41 10.73
C GLU A 202 11.65 -10.53 10.53
N ARG A 203 11.77 -9.24 10.78
CA ARG A 203 10.70 -8.28 10.59
C ARG A 203 10.20 -8.27 9.14
N PHE A 204 11.11 -8.37 8.21
CA PHE A 204 10.84 -8.40 6.79
C PHE A 204 10.09 -9.67 6.36
N GLU A 205 10.55 -10.85 6.79
CA GLU A 205 9.89 -12.13 6.51
C GLU A 205 8.49 -12.20 7.17
N GLN A 206 8.33 -11.64 8.37
CA GLN A 206 7.01 -11.54 9.01
C GLN A 206 6.05 -10.68 8.19
N ALA A 207 6.47 -9.50 7.73
CA ALA A 207 5.64 -8.63 6.90
C ALA A 207 5.28 -9.30 5.56
N LYS A 208 6.25 -9.95 4.93
CA LYS A 208 6.04 -10.69 3.69
C LYS A 208 5.04 -11.83 3.87
N ALA A 209 5.15 -12.60 4.95
CA ALA A 209 4.22 -13.68 5.26
C ALA A 209 2.77 -13.17 5.37
N VAL A 210 2.57 -11.97 5.94
CA VAL A 210 1.25 -11.32 5.98
C VAL A 210 0.78 -10.90 4.61
N LEU A 211 1.66 -10.30 3.80
CA LEU A 211 1.32 -9.72 2.51
C LEU A 211 0.95 -10.76 1.44
N VAL A 212 1.47 -11.99 1.54
CA VAL A 212 1.16 -13.07 0.59
C VAL A 212 0.07 -14.02 1.08
N ASP A 213 -0.42 -13.84 2.30
CA ASP A 213 -1.46 -14.67 2.89
C ASP A 213 -2.85 -14.21 2.44
N PRO A 214 -3.61 -15.03 1.66
CA PRO A 214 -4.93 -14.66 1.15
C PRO A 214 -6.00 -14.55 2.25
N GLU A 215 -5.80 -15.16 3.42
CA GLU A 215 -6.71 -15.01 4.55
C GLU A 215 -6.51 -13.68 5.29
N ARG A 216 -5.34 -13.08 5.15
CA ARG A 216 -4.96 -11.86 5.86
C ARG A 216 -4.95 -10.63 4.97
N THR A 217 -4.59 -10.75 3.70
CA THR A 217 -4.35 -9.62 2.79
C THR A 217 -5.14 -9.75 1.50
N ALA A 218 -5.59 -8.61 0.96
CA ALA A 218 -6.18 -8.52 -0.38
C ALA A 218 -5.83 -7.18 -1.04
N PHE A 219 -5.49 -7.25 -2.34
CA PHE A 219 -5.28 -6.08 -3.19
C PHE A 219 -6.49 -5.84 -4.08
N PHE A 220 -7.09 -4.66 -3.97
CA PHE A 220 -8.15 -4.19 -4.85
C PHE A 220 -7.58 -3.16 -5.83
N PHE A 221 -7.83 -3.40 -7.10
CA PHE A 221 -7.41 -2.50 -8.17
C PHE A 221 -8.55 -1.58 -8.56
N VAL A 222 -8.29 -0.28 -8.56
CA VAL A 222 -9.26 0.74 -8.98
C VAL A 222 -8.95 1.15 -10.41
N THR A 223 -9.97 1.16 -11.26
CA THR A 223 -9.88 1.58 -12.66
C THR A 223 -11.04 2.48 -13.05
N LEU A 224 -10.87 3.21 -14.14
CA LEU A 224 -11.98 3.85 -14.86
C LEU A 224 -12.39 2.96 -16.05
N PRO A 225 -13.62 3.05 -16.54
CA PRO A 225 -14.05 2.37 -17.75
C PRO A 225 -13.48 3.06 -19.01
N LEU A 226 -12.15 3.10 -19.11
CA LEU A 226 -11.37 3.72 -20.18
C LEU A 226 -10.18 2.83 -20.54
N GLY A 227 -9.73 2.90 -21.78
CA GLY A 227 -8.71 1.99 -22.32
C GLY A 227 -7.40 2.02 -21.55
N LEU A 228 -6.83 3.20 -21.27
CA LEU A 228 -5.55 3.31 -20.60
C LEU A 228 -5.59 2.83 -19.13
N PRO A 229 -6.54 3.25 -18.25
CA PRO A 229 -6.66 2.70 -16.90
C PRO A 229 -6.81 1.18 -16.87
N ILE A 230 -7.63 0.60 -17.74
CA ILE A 230 -7.84 -0.86 -17.85
C ILE A 230 -6.52 -1.56 -18.21
N ALA A 231 -5.78 -1.07 -19.21
CA ALA A 231 -4.50 -1.63 -19.61
C ALA A 231 -3.46 -1.59 -18.47
N VAL A 232 -3.44 -0.49 -17.70
CA VAL A 232 -2.56 -0.34 -16.53
C VAL A 232 -2.92 -1.33 -15.44
N VAL A 233 -4.21 -1.48 -15.08
CA VAL A 233 -4.66 -2.45 -14.07
C VAL A 233 -4.33 -3.87 -14.48
N ARG A 234 -4.60 -4.25 -15.75
CA ARG A 234 -4.22 -5.58 -16.27
C ARG A 234 -2.74 -5.88 -16.09
N ARG A 235 -1.88 -4.91 -16.42
CA ARG A 235 -0.42 -5.03 -16.22
C ARG A 235 -0.06 -5.20 -14.75
N PHE A 236 -0.68 -4.43 -13.86
CA PHE A 236 -0.41 -4.50 -12.43
C PHE A 236 -0.88 -5.83 -11.82
N ILE A 237 -2.03 -6.34 -12.19
CA ILE A 237 -2.51 -7.65 -11.78
C ILE A 237 -1.49 -8.73 -12.17
N GLY A 238 -0.99 -8.71 -13.41
CA GLY A 238 0.05 -9.65 -13.84
C GLY A 238 1.38 -9.50 -13.08
N MET A 239 1.69 -8.29 -12.58
CA MET A 239 2.87 -8.09 -11.73
C MET A 239 2.65 -8.65 -10.32
N VAL A 240 1.52 -8.35 -9.66
CA VAL A 240 1.22 -8.84 -8.30
C VAL A 240 1.14 -10.37 -8.25
N GLN A 241 0.58 -10.99 -9.27
CA GLN A 241 0.51 -12.46 -9.38
C GLN A 241 1.89 -13.13 -9.36
N LYS A 242 2.90 -12.50 -10.00
CA LYS A 242 4.28 -13.01 -9.99
C LYS A 242 4.91 -13.05 -8.59
N PHE A 243 4.36 -12.29 -7.65
CA PHE A 243 4.83 -12.22 -6.26
C PHE A 243 3.91 -12.95 -5.28
N ASN A 244 2.92 -13.72 -5.80
CA ASN A 244 1.91 -14.43 -5.01
C ASN A 244 1.10 -13.51 -4.09
N ILE A 245 0.87 -12.26 -4.51
CA ILE A 245 0.09 -11.30 -3.74
C ILE A 245 -1.40 -11.57 -4.01
N PRO A 246 -2.24 -11.73 -2.98
CA PRO A 246 -3.64 -12.04 -3.15
C PRO A 246 -4.40 -10.87 -3.79
N ILE A 247 -5.17 -11.18 -4.85
CA ILE A 247 -6.02 -10.21 -5.53
C ILE A 247 -7.43 -10.30 -4.97
N GLY A 248 -7.90 -9.21 -4.34
CA GLY A 248 -9.28 -9.09 -3.86
C GLY A 248 -10.27 -8.84 -4.99
N GLY A 249 -9.86 -8.06 -5.98
CA GLY A 249 -10.69 -7.77 -7.15
C GLY A 249 -10.39 -6.42 -7.79
N VAL A 250 -11.28 -6.05 -8.71
CA VAL A 250 -11.28 -4.79 -9.44
C VAL A 250 -12.51 -3.96 -9.06
N VAL A 251 -12.30 -2.70 -8.74
CA VAL A 251 -13.34 -1.68 -8.53
C VAL A 251 -13.33 -0.76 -9.75
N VAL A 252 -14.47 -0.62 -10.40
CA VAL A 252 -14.63 0.27 -11.55
C VAL A 252 -15.27 1.57 -11.06
N ASN A 253 -14.53 2.65 -11.12
CA ASN A 253 -14.98 3.97 -10.66
C ASN A 253 -15.48 4.84 -11.83
N GLU A 254 -16.29 5.85 -11.52
CA GLU A 254 -16.85 6.83 -12.46
C GLU A 254 -17.68 6.19 -13.59
N VAL A 255 -18.49 5.21 -13.23
CA VAL A 255 -19.40 4.57 -14.18
C VAL A 255 -20.61 5.45 -14.42
N LEU A 256 -20.82 5.86 -15.66
CA LEU A 256 -22.01 6.63 -16.05
C LEU A 256 -23.27 5.78 -15.88
N ARG A 257 -24.28 6.35 -15.24
CA ARG A 257 -25.60 5.74 -15.12
C ARG A 257 -26.40 5.94 -16.42
N PRO A 258 -26.98 4.88 -17.00
CA PRO A 258 -27.75 5.01 -18.25
C PRO A 258 -28.95 5.97 -18.09
N GLU A 259 -29.57 5.99 -16.89
CA GLU A 259 -30.68 6.90 -16.59
C GLU A 259 -30.31 8.38 -16.69
N ILE A 260 -29.01 8.71 -16.53
CA ILE A 260 -28.49 10.06 -16.68
C ILE A 260 -27.99 10.29 -18.10
N ALA A 261 -27.30 9.30 -18.67
CA ALA A 261 -26.61 9.47 -19.94
C ALA A 261 -27.52 9.35 -21.16
N LEU A 262 -28.62 8.59 -21.05
CA LEU A 262 -29.51 8.26 -22.16
C LEU A 262 -30.91 8.86 -21.99
N GLN A 263 -31.13 9.71 -20.98
CA GLN A 263 -32.41 10.40 -20.79
C GLN A 263 -32.64 11.45 -21.88
N ASP A 264 -33.89 11.75 -22.16
CA ASP A 264 -34.26 12.82 -23.09
C ASP A 264 -33.69 14.17 -22.61
N GLY A 265 -32.92 14.84 -23.48
CA GLY A 265 -32.25 16.10 -23.14
C GLY A 265 -30.85 15.97 -22.52
N ALA A 266 -30.33 14.78 -22.28
CA ALA A 266 -28.96 14.59 -21.74
C ALA A 266 -27.85 15.07 -22.69
N GLY A 267 -28.14 15.18 -23.97
CA GLY A 267 -27.22 15.60 -25.00
C GLY A 267 -26.34 14.47 -25.54
N GLU A 268 -25.93 14.62 -26.79
CA GLU A 268 -25.15 13.62 -27.53
C GLU A 268 -23.82 13.28 -26.85
N TYR A 269 -23.20 14.25 -26.16
CA TYR A 269 -21.94 14.03 -25.46
C TYR A 269 -22.03 12.93 -24.37
N LEU A 270 -23.06 12.96 -23.52
CA LEU A 270 -23.22 11.97 -22.46
C LEU A 270 -23.56 10.60 -23.01
N ALA A 271 -24.43 10.53 -24.05
CA ALA A 271 -24.77 9.31 -24.74
C ALA A 271 -23.51 8.64 -25.36
N ASN A 272 -22.70 9.42 -26.07
CA ASN A 272 -21.45 8.93 -26.66
C ASN A 272 -20.45 8.46 -25.59
N LYS A 273 -20.34 9.19 -24.46
CA LYS A 273 -19.50 8.77 -23.34
C LYS A 273 -19.97 7.46 -22.70
N TYR A 274 -21.27 7.27 -22.56
CA TYR A 274 -21.83 6.02 -22.06
C TYR A 274 -21.54 4.84 -22.99
N HIS A 275 -21.71 5.01 -24.29
CA HIS A 275 -21.39 3.99 -25.28
C HIS A 275 -19.89 3.66 -25.34
N GLU A 276 -19.03 4.68 -25.21
CA GLU A 276 -17.58 4.51 -25.08
C GLU A 276 -17.23 3.67 -23.86
N GLN A 277 -17.76 4.03 -22.68
CA GLN A 277 -17.55 3.28 -21.44
C GLN A 277 -18.01 1.83 -21.57
N THR A 278 -19.20 1.60 -22.13
CA THR A 278 -19.72 0.25 -22.35
C THR A 278 -18.82 -0.58 -23.26
N GLY A 279 -18.24 0.05 -24.29
CA GLY A 279 -17.23 -0.58 -25.15
C GLY A 279 -15.99 -1.02 -24.39
N TYR A 280 -15.44 -0.15 -23.54
CA TYR A 280 -14.28 -0.48 -22.70
C TYR A 280 -14.60 -1.51 -21.60
N MET A 281 -15.81 -1.52 -21.10
CA MET A 281 -16.25 -2.55 -20.15
C MET A 281 -16.27 -3.95 -20.76
N LYS A 282 -16.63 -4.09 -22.04
CA LYS A 282 -16.49 -5.37 -22.75
C LYS A 282 -15.03 -5.85 -22.78
N VAL A 283 -14.08 -4.94 -23.00
CA VAL A 283 -12.65 -5.28 -22.96
C VAL A 283 -12.23 -5.69 -21.54
N LEU A 284 -12.64 -4.95 -20.52
CA LEU A 284 -12.35 -5.28 -19.12
C LEU A 284 -12.88 -6.67 -18.74
N TYR A 285 -14.13 -6.95 -19.08
CA TYR A 285 -14.78 -8.24 -18.76
C TYR A 285 -14.13 -9.42 -19.46
N ARG A 286 -13.77 -9.27 -20.72
CA ARG A 286 -13.05 -10.32 -21.46
C ARG A 286 -11.74 -10.72 -20.77
N ASP A 287 -11.00 -9.72 -20.23
CA ASP A 287 -9.66 -9.94 -19.70
C ASP A 287 -9.67 -10.18 -18.17
N LEU A 288 -10.58 -9.55 -17.44
CA LEU A 288 -10.61 -9.48 -15.97
C LEU A 288 -12.02 -9.67 -15.36
N GLY A 289 -13.01 -10.07 -16.12
CA GLY A 289 -14.41 -10.18 -15.68
C GLY A 289 -14.58 -10.88 -14.33
N PRO A 290 -13.98 -12.06 -14.10
CA PRO A 290 -14.09 -12.78 -12.83
C PRO A 290 -13.53 -12.02 -11.62
N LEU A 291 -12.73 -10.98 -11.85
CA LEU A 291 -12.14 -10.16 -10.79
C LEU A 291 -12.94 -8.88 -10.51
N VAL A 292 -13.89 -8.49 -11.36
CA VAL A 292 -14.70 -7.28 -11.11
C VAL A 292 -15.64 -7.53 -9.93
N ARG A 293 -15.52 -6.72 -8.90
CA ARG A 293 -16.26 -6.87 -7.63
C ARG A 293 -17.25 -5.75 -7.37
N SER A 294 -16.95 -4.54 -7.83
CA SER A 294 -17.69 -3.36 -7.41
C SER A 294 -17.63 -2.25 -8.46
N TYR A 295 -18.66 -1.41 -8.44
CA TYR A 295 -18.79 -0.23 -9.28
C TYR A 295 -19.09 0.99 -8.42
N ILE A 296 -18.48 2.11 -8.77
CA ILE A 296 -18.79 3.41 -8.19
C ILE A 296 -19.34 4.27 -9.33
N PRO A 297 -20.56 4.77 -9.21
CA PRO A 297 -21.11 5.66 -10.23
C PRO A 297 -20.33 6.96 -10.34
N LEU A 298 -20.40 7.60 -11.50
CA LEU A 298 -19.99 8.99 -11.64
C LEU A 298 -21.04 9.88 -10.94
N TYR A 299 -20.58 10.66 -9.97
CA TYR A 299 -21.43 11.60 -9.25
C TYR A 299 -21.42 12.98 -9.91
N PRO A 300 -22.49 13.76 -9.77
CA PRO A 300 -22.57 15.10 -10.36
C PRO A 300 -21.65 16.13 -9.68
N SER A 301 -21.12 15.82 -8.50
CA SER A 301 -20.19 16.65 -7.75
C SER A 301 -19.03 15.80 -7.24
N GLU A 302 -17.96 16.47 -6.86
CA GLU A 302 -16.81 15.83 -6.23
C GLU A 302 -17.22 15.09 -4.96
N VAL A 303 -16.58 13.94 -4.71
CA VAL A 303 -16.81 13.14 -3.49
C VAL A 303 -16.06 13.81 -2.34
N THR A 304 -16.79 14.57 -1.53
CA THR A 304 -16.26 15.26 -0.35
C THR A 304 -17.21 15.11 0.84
N GLY A 305 -16.64 14.95 2.03
CA GLY A 305 -17.39 14.77 3.27
C GLY A 305 -17.87 13.33 3.50
N VAL A 306 -18.17 13.05 4.77
CA VAL A 306 -18.54 11.70 5.22
C VAL A 306 -19.85 11.21 4.60
N ASP A 307 -20.81 12.08 4.33
CA ASP A 307 -22.08 11.69 3.69
C ASP A 307 -21.87 11.18 2.27
N MET A 308 -20.98 11.81 1.50
CA MET A 308 -20.62 11.31 0.18
C MET A 308 -19.82 10.01 0.25
N VAL A 309 -18.93 9.86 1.21
CA VAL A 309 -18.19 8.59 1.44
C VAL A 309 -19.17 7.46 1.80
N ARG A 310 -20.18 7.74 2.64
CA ARG A 310 -21.25 6.78 2.93
C ARG A 310 -21.97 6.35 1.66
N ARG A 311 -22.37 7.30 0.81
CA ARG A 311 -23.02 7.02 -0.46
C ARG A 311 -22.14 6.18 -1.40
N VAL A 312 -20.85 6.52 -1.49
CA VAL A 312 -19.87 5.69 -2.23
C VAL A 312 -19.84 4.27 -1.69
N SER A 313 -19.80 4.11 -0.36
CA SER A 313 -19.80 2.80 0.30
C SER A 313 -21.05 1.99 -0.05
N GLU A 314 -22.24 2.59 0.01
CA GLU A 314 -23.51 1.96 -0.34
C GLU A 314 -23.56 1.57 -1.82
N ASP A 315 -23.18 2.48 -2.72
CA ASP A 315 -23.14 2.20 -4.16
C ASP A 315 -22.11 1.10 -4.49
N MET A 316 -20.94 1.09 -3.88
CA MET A 316 -19.94 0.02 -4.07
C MET A 316 -20.51 -1.37 -3.76
N MET A 317 -21.39 -1.49 -2.78
CA MET A 317 -21.97 -2.77 -2.38
C MET A 317 -23.21 -3.15 -3.20
N SER A 318 -24.02 -2.18 -3.60
CA SER A 318 -25.34 -2.41 -4.20
C SER A 318 -25.42 -2.08 -5.69
N TYR A 319 -24.72 -1.08 -6.17
CA TYR A 319 -24.84 -0.64 -7.56
C TYR A 319 -24.27 -1.67 -8.53
N ARG A 320 -25.10 -2.04 -9.51
CA ARG A 320 -24.70 -2.90 -10.64
C ARG A 320 -25.21 -2.24 -11.92
N PRO A 321 -24.34 -1.80 -12.82
CA PRO A 321 -24.74 -1.22 -14.07
C PRO A 321 -25.41 -2.29 -14.96
N PRO A 322 -26.41 -1.93 -15.79
CA PRO A 322 -27.14 -2.89 -16.62
C PRO A 322 -26.25 -3.79 -17.48
N PHE A 323 -25.20 -3.23 -18.07
CA PHE A 323 -24.27 -4.00 -18.89
C PHE A 323 -23.48 -5.07 -18.08
N ALA A 324 -23.41 -4.95 -16.75
CA ALA A 324 -22.70 -5.95 -15.95
C ALA A 324 -23.39 -7.31 -15.98
N ALA A 325 -24.73 -7.34 -16.00
CA ALA A 325 -25.50 -8.57 -16.13
C ALA A 325 -25.33 -9.19 -17.53
N GLU A 326 -25.37 -8.38 -18.57
CA GLU A 326 -25.19 -8.83 -19.96
C GLU A 326 -23.78 -9.43 -20.19
N LEU A 327 -22.75 -8.81 -19.64
CA LEU A 327 -21.37 -9.23 -19.80
C LEU A 327 -21.00 -10.44 -18.92
N ALA A 328 -21.69 -10.65 -17.80
CA ALA A 328 -21.47 -11.79 -16.91
C ALA A 328 -22.15 -13.08 -17.44
N GLY A 329 -23.22 -12.94 -18.20
CA GLY A 329 -23.99 -14.08 -18.77
C GLY A 329 -23.50 -14.58 -20.13
N GLY A 330 -22.53 -13.93 -20.74
CA GLY A 330 -22.01 -14.23 -22.08
C GLY A 330 -20.68 -15.03 -22.12
N SER A 331 -20.31 -15.71 -21.03
CA SER A 331 -19.09 -16.54 -20.95
C SER A 331 -19.39 -18.02 -20.92
#